data_d1a315cf7945ba854aa45c843c57e772
#
_entry.id   d1a315cf7945ba854aa45c843c57e772
#
_cell.length_a   1.000
_cell.length_b   1.000
_cell.length_c   1.000
_cell.angle_alpha   90.00
_cell.angle_beta   90.00
_cell.angle_gamma   90.00
#
_symmetry.space_group_name_H-M   'P 1'
#
loop_
_entity.id
_entity.type
_entity.pdbx_description
1 polymer ?
#
loop_
_entity_poly.entity_id
_entity_poly.type
_entity_poly.pdbx_seq_one_letter_code
_entity_poly.pdbx_strand_id
1 'polypeptide(L)'
;MRLIRLSLVVVLALAGCRDEQAGPKPKAPRGPAPAPVQGGQVRVLDAPPASFTHSSGATWAGGAVTYLGSIVEPARPKAGDQVQLRHYFRADGAVNGQWRFFMHVMDETTRQQVGNLDHELQNGAAPLGSWPRGKIIEDVHGFQMPAIQGSLRLFLGFWSDSGRLPIDTAALSDGDGRVLGPKLEAPGQVALPEYSMVRAAKAPVIDGKLDDAVWQTAKEQPLTRSYDGGPITRKTTFRMVYDDAFLYVAFRAEDPDVWGSLRNKDDSIYNEDVVEVFLDADADGKTYNELQVSPHNVNFDASFVARRSDLPTAMKWESGMKSAVFVKGTLDDDSDTDEYWTAEMQIPIANLTSVPHVPPVKGDRWRFNAYRLEHIARRTNIEGQSFSPLFVGDFHALPRFGWLVFE
;
A
#
# COMPACT_ATOMS: atom_id res chain seq x y z
N MET A 1 -43.91 -45.19 -45.11
CA MET A 1 -43.67 -44.13 -44.12
C MET A 1 -42.65 -44.66 -43.09
N ARG A 2 -41.38 -44.28 -43.25
CA ARG A 2 -40.29 -44.70 -42.37
C ARG A 2 -39.98 -43.52 -41.43
N LEU A 3 -40.16 -43.75 -40.10
CA LEU A 3 -39.73 -42.84 -39.05
C LEU A 3 -38.22 -42.93 -38.88
N ILE A 4 -37.53 -41.79 -39.06
CA ILE A 4 -36.12 -41.64 -38.74
C ILE A 4 -36.03 -41.15 -37.30
N ARG A 5 -35.45 -41.97 -36.42
CA ARG A 5 -35.11 -41.61 -35.06
C ARG A 5 -33.75 -40.85 -35.11
N LEU A 6 -33.75 -39.59 -34.68
CA LEU A 6 -32.55 -38.82 -34.46
C LEU A 6 -32.05 -39.09 -33.04
N SER A 7 -30.92 -39.76 -32.95
CA SER A 7 -30.22 -39.95 -31.63
C SER A 7 -29.36 -38.73 -31.36
N LEU A 8 -29.66 -38.02 -30.27
CA LEU A 8 -28.87 -36.93 -29.77
C LEU A 8 -27.70 -37.51 -28.97
N VAL A 9 -26.51 -37.42 -29.50
CA VAL A 9 -25.26 -37.74 -28.79
C VAL A 9 -24.86 -36.53 -27.98
N VAL A 10 -25.01 -36.60 -26.65
CA VAL A 10 -24.46 -35.59 -25.74
C VAL A 10 -22.99 -35.92 -25.52
N VAL A 11 -22.12 -35.14 -26.13
CA VAL A 11 -20.68 -35.15 -25.83
C VAL A 11 -20.45 -34.30 -24.54
N LEU A 12 -20.23 -34.97 -23.42
CA LEU A 12 -19.69 -34.30 -22.24
C LEU A 12 -18.23 -33.95 -22.51
N ALA A 13 -17.96 -32.69 -22.80
CA ALA A 13 -16.62 -32.14 -22.76
C ALA A 13 -16.23 -31.94 -21.28
N LEU A 14 -15.39 -32.82 -20.76
CA LEU A 14 -14.67 -32.59 -19.51
C LEU A 14 -13.62 -31.49 -19.79
N ALA A 15 -14.00 -30.24 -19.51
CA ALA A 15 -13.04 -29.16 -19.43
C ALA A 15 -12.21 -29.36 -18.15
N GLY A 16 -10.99 -29.87 -18.33
CA GLY A 16 -10.00 -29.89 -17.27
C GLY A 16 -9.66 -28.45 -16.87
N CYS A 17 -9.82 -28.13 -15.61
CA CYS A 17 -9.25 -26.92 -15.02
C CYS A 17 -7.75 -26.94 -15.26
N ARG A 18 -7.27 -26.13 -16.20
CA ARG A 18 -5.88 -25.74 -16.25
C ARG A 18 -5.72 -24.67 -15.18
N ASP A 19 -4.89 -24.95 -14.18
CA ASP A 19 -4.33 -23.92 -13.31
C ASP A 19 -3.65 -22.88 -14.21
N GLU A 20 -4.30 -21.74 -14.43
CA GLU A 20 -3.65 -20.58 -14.96
C GLU A 20 -2.63 -20.14 -13.89
N GLN A 21 -1.37 -20.41 -14.18
CA GLN A 21 -0.26 -19.88 -13.41
C GLN A 21 -0.43 -18.36 -13.37
N ALA A 22 -0.65 -17.84 -12.18
CA ALA A 22 -0.65 -16.39 -11.93
C ALA A 22 0.64 -15.83 -12.52
N GLY A 23 0.51 -14.95 -13.49
CA GLY A 23 1.63 -14.22 -14.08
C GLY A 23 2.43 -13.51 -13.00
N PRO A 24 3.69 -13.16 -13.25
CA PRO A 24 4.54 -12.51 -12.27
C PRO A 24 3.83 -11.25 -11.76
N LYS A 25 3.60 -11.19 -10.43
CA LYS A 25 3.02 -10.00 -9.78
C LYS A 25 3.82 -8.77 -10.22
N PRO A 26 3.17 -7.66 -10.58
CA PRO A 26 3.87 -6.43 -10.92
C PRO A 26 4.81 -6.07 -9.77
N LYS A 27 6.07 -5.84 -10.10
CA LYS A 27 7.06 -5.36 -9.12
C LYS A 27 6.57 -4.01 -8.64
N ALA A 28 6.45 -3.85 -7.31
CA ALA A 28 6.20 -2.55 -6.70
C ALA A 28 7.19 -1.52 -7.30
N PRO A 29 6.75 -0.28 -7.58
CA PRO A 29 7.64 0.74 -8.10
C PRO A 29 8.82 0.90 -7.15
N ARG A 30 10.03 0.75 -7.68
CA ARG A 30 11.25 1.03 -6.92
C ARG A 30 11.24 2.53 -6.65
N GLY A 31 11.18 2.91 -5.37
CA GLY A 31 11.52 4.27 -4.98
C GLY A 31 12.86 4.67 -5.59
N PRO A 32 13.17 5.97 -5.73
CA PRO A 32 14.44 6.39 -6.27
C PRO A 32 15.55 5.69 -5.49
N ALA A 33 16.41 4.97 -6.22
CA ALA A 33 17.54 4.30 -5.61
C ALA A 33 18.36 5.36 -4.84
N PRO A 34 18.76 5.09 -3.59
CA PRO A 34 19.69 5.98 -2.90
C PRO A 34 20.90 6.19 -3.79
N ALA A 35 21.44 7.41 -3.79
CA ALA A 35 22.59 7.74 -4.59
C ALA A 35 23.67 6.67 -4.41
N PRO A 36 24.27 6.14 -5.48
CA PRO A 36 25.23 5.05 -5.37
C PRO A 36 26.37 5.49 -4.46
N VAL A 37 26.59 4.76 -3.39
CA VAL A 37 27.84 4.86 -2.64
C VAL A 37 28.92 4.55 -3.66
N GLN A 38 29.83 5.51 -3.90
CA GLN A 38 30.87 5.39 -4.91
C GLN A 38 31.57 4.04 -4.79
N GLY A 39 31.82 3.39 -5.93
CA GLY A 39 32.31 2.02 -6.06
C GLY A 39 33.41 1.68 -5.07
N GLY A 40 33.04 0.96 -4.01
CA GLY A 40 33.92 0.58 -2.93
C GLY A 40 34.60 -0.76 -3.26
N GLN A 41 35.86 -0.87 -2.89
CA GLN A 41 36.54 -2.16 -2.81
C GLN A 41 35.74 -3.12 -1.94
N VAL A 42 35.72 -4.40 -2.31
CA VAL A 42 35.11 -5.46 -1.50
C VAL A 42 35.62 -5.34 -0.07
N ARG A 43 34.75 -5.07 0.88
CA ARG A 43 35.10 -4.91 2.29
C ARG A 43 35.17 -6.26 2.97
N VAL A 44 36.37 -6.81 2.99
CA VAL A 44 36.72 -8.06 3.68
C VAL A 44 37.54 -7.70 4.90
N LEU A 45 37.09 -8.12 6.07
CA LEU A 45 37.71 -7.83 7.35
C LEU A 45 38.30 -9.09 7.97
N ASP A 46 39.37 -8.94 8.74
CA ASP A 46 40.00 -10.02 9.51
C ASP A 46 39.26 -10.32 10.82
N ALA A 47 38.55 -9.33 11.37
CA ALA A 47 37.78 -9.43 12.60
C ALA A 47 36.48 -8.61 12.48
N PRO A 48 35.41 -9.04 13.20
CA PRO A 48 34.18 -8.25 13.25
C PRO A 48 34.41 -6.97 14.07
N PRO A 49 33.50 -5.96 13.96
CA PRO A 49 33.52 -4.80 14.82
C PRO A 49 33.35 -5.22 16.29
N ALA A 50 33.85 -4.40 17.21
CA ALA A 50 33.83 -4.68 18.67
C ALA A 50 32.40 -4.76 19.24
N SER A 51 31.42 -4.13 18.58
CA SER A 51 30.01 -4.17 18.99
C SER A 51 29.08 -4.05 17.81
N PHE A 52 27.87 -4.54 17.97
CA PHE A 52 26.78 -4.44 17.00
C PHE A 52 25.59 -3.69 17.61
N THR A 53 24.85 -2.95 16.79
CA THR A 53 23.51 -2.45 17.18
C THR A 53 22.53 -3.62 17.32
N HIS A 54 22.68 -4.65 16.49
CA HIS A 54 21.94 -5.89 16.55
C HIS A 54 22.90 -7.06 16.36
N SER A 55 23.00 -7.91 17.36
CA SER A 55 23.79 -9.17 17.28
C SER A 55 22.89 -10.31 16.80
N SER A 56 23.48 -11.23 16.03
CA SER A 56 22.81 -12.42 15.55
C SER A 56 23.76 -13.63 15.69
N GLY A 57 23.37 -14.72 15.20
CA GLY A 57 24.12 -15.98 15.11
C GLY A 57 23.45 -16.90 14.11
N ALA A 58 22.57 -16.31 13.27
CA ALA A 58 21.86 -17.06 12.25
C ALA A 58 22.81 -17.64 11.21
N THR A 59 22.58 -18.88 10.81
CA THR A 59 23.40 -19.60 9.86
C THR A 59 22.60 -20.14 8.69
N TRP A 60 23.27 -20.29 7.56
CA TRP A 60 22.75 -20.88 6.33
C TRP A 60 23.71 -21.90 5.77
N ALA A 61 23.19 -22.80 4.91
CA ALA A 61 23.95 -23.78 4.15
C ALA A 61 24.80 -24.70 5.03
N GLY A 62 24.23 -25.25 6.10
CA GLY A 62 24.92 -26.13 7.02
C GLY A 62 26.03 -25.43 7.82
N GLY A 63 25.83 -24.17 8.15
CA GLY A 63 26.81 -23.37 8.88
C GLY A 63 27.89 -22.72 7.99
N ALA A 64 27.79 -22.83 6.67
CA ALA A 64 28.77 -22.23 5.75
C ALA A 64 28.81 -20.70 5.80
N VAL A 65 27.67 -20.07 6.16
CA VAL A 65 27.54 -18.62 6.35
C VAL A 65 26.93 -18.34 7.70
N THR A 66 27.55 -17.45 8.47
CA THR A 66 27.03 -16.95 9.74
C THR A 66 26.78 -15.45 9.64
N TYR A 67 25.57 -15.00 9.95
CA TYR A 67 25.27 -13.58 10.16
C TYR A 67 25.66 -13.19 11.58
N LEU A 68 26.63 -12.32 11.73
CA LEU A 68 27.14 -11.90 13.04
C LEU A 68 26.27 -10.79 13.64
N GLY A 69 25.73 -9.93 12.79
CA GLY A 69 24.90 -8.81 13.20
C GLY A 69 25.03 -7.61 12.29
N SER A 70 24.52 -6.47 12.76
CA SER A 70 24.55 -5.21 12.04
C SER A 70 24.84 -4.01 12.94
N ILE A 71 25.35 -2.96 12.30
CA ILE A 71 25.44 -1.60 12.86
C ILE A 71 24.45 -0.73 12.06
N VAL A 72 23.66 0.05 12.79
CA VAL A 72 22.66 0.98 12.26
C VAL A 72 23.08 2.40 12.59
N GLU A 73 23.17 3.25 11.58
CA GLU A 73 23.54 4.66 11.71
C GLU A 73 22.52 5.57 11.01
N PRO A 74 21.88 6.54 11.75
CA PRO A 74 21.98 6.74 13.20
C PRO A 74 21.33 5.60 13.98
N ALA A 75 21.78 5.34 15.21
CA ALA A 75 21.28 4.24 16.05
C ALA A 75 19.79 4.37 16.40
N ARG A 76 19.25 5.58 16.33
CA ARG A 76 17.82 5.90 16.54
C ARG A 76 17.35 6.83 15.42
N PRO A 77 17.07 6.29 14.24
CA PRO A 77 16.67 7.10 13.10
C PRO A 77 15.26 7.68 13.31
N LYS A 78 15.05 8.89 12.84
CA LYS A 78 13.74 9.54 12.75
C LYS A 78 13.18 9.37 11.34
N ALA A 79 11.87 9.57 11.19
CA ALA A 79 11.25 9.62 9.88
C ALA A 79 11.96 10.63 8.97
N GLY A 80 12.29 10.20 7.76
CA GLY A 80 13.03 10.99 6.78
C GLY A 80 14.56 10.95 6.89
N ASP A 81 15.12 10.43 7.99
CA ASP A 81 16.57 10.27 8.12
C ASP A 81 17.11 9.29 7.09
N GLN A 82 18.30 9.56 6.56
CA GLN A 82 19.07 8.57 5.82
C GLN A 82 19.67 7.58 6.83
N VAL A 83 19.29 6.32 6.70
CA VAL A 83 19.81 5.24 7.55
C VAL A 83 20.84 4.47 6.78
N GLN A 84 22.00 4.27 7.36
CA GLN A 84 23.02 3.36 6.86
C GLN A 84 23.01 2.07 7.68
N LEU A 85 22.89 0.94 6.98
CA LEU A 85 22.96 -0.40 7.53
C LEU A 85 24.29 -1.03 7.12
N ARG A 86 25.02 -1.56 8.09
CA ARG A 86 26.24 -2.36 7.86
C ARG A 86 25.99 -3.76 8.39
N HIS A 87 25.90 -4.72 7.50
CA HIS A 87 25.73 -6.13 7.85
C HIS A 87 27.06 -6.85 7.82
N TYR A 88 27.27 -7.76 8.76
CA TYR A 88 28.51 -8.50 8.91
C TYR A 88 28.25 -10.00 8.86
N PHE A 89 28.85 -10.64 7.90
CA PHE A 89 28.73 -12.08 7.68
C PHE A 89 30.10 -12.73 7.81
N ARG A 90 30.15 -13.91 8.41
CA ARG A 90 31.37 -14.74 8.41
C ARG A 90 31.21 -15.86 7.39
N ALA A 91 32.22 -16.05 6.56
CA ALA A 91 32.30 -17.15 5.64
C ALA A 91 32.99 -18.36 6.34
N ASP A 92 32.23 -19.38 6.71
CA ASP A 92 32.75 -20.57 7.37
C ASP A 92 32.94 -21.75 6.39
N GLY A 93 32.27 -21.70 5.24
CA GLY A 93 32.34 -22.72 4.19
C GLY A 93 31.99 -22.17 2.80
N ALA A 94 32.04 -23.05 1.80
CA ALA A 94 31.62 -22.68 0.45
C ALA A 94 30.11 -22.79 0.28
N VAL A 95 29.52 -21.83 -0.43
CA VAL A 95 28.11 -21.83 -0.82
C VAL A 95 28.04 -21.78 -2.35
N ASN A 96 27.47 -22.81 -2.95
CA ASN A 96 27.31 -22.88 -4.39
C ASN A 96 26.02 -22.14 -4.84
N GLY A 97 26.06 -21.58 -6.04
CA GLY A 97 24.91 -20.91 -6.66
C GLY A 97 25.01 -19.40 -6.69
N GLN A 98 24.10 -18.80 -7.43
CA GLN A 98 23.96 -17.34 -7.55
C GLN A 98 22.91 -16.87 -6.55
N TRP A 99 23.34 -16.30 -5.45
CA TRP A 99 22.46 -15.87 -4.37
C TRP A 99 22.47 -14.35 -4.27
N ARG A 100 21.28 -13.76 -4.21
CA ARG A 100 21.04 -12.34 -3.93
C ARG A 100 20.66 -12.18 -2.48
N PHE A 101 21.04 -11.07 -1.88
CA PHE A 101 20.62 -10.74 -0.52
C PHE A 101 19.29 -10.02 -0.56
N PHE A 102 18.31 -10.52 0.17
CA PHE A 102 17.06 -9.79 0.37
C PHE A 102 17.01 -9.16 1.75
N MET A 103 16.38 -8.00 1.81
CA MET A 103 16.16 -7.29 3.04
C MET A 103 14.79 -6.61 3.00
N HIS A 104 13.83 -7.19 3.70
CA HIS A 104 12.47 -6.68 3.79
C HIS A 104 12.32 -5.84 5.05
N VAL A 105 11.81 -4.62 4.91
CA VAL A 105 11.49 -3.72 6.02
C VAL A 105 10.03 -3.93 6.38
N MET A 106 9.78 -4.42 7.59
CA MET A 106 8.43 -4.72 8.07
C MET A 106 8.07 -3.75 9.20
N ASP A 107 6.88 -3.19 9.14
CA ASP A 107 6.26 -2.52 10.29
C ASP A 107 5.79 -3.59 11.28
N GLU A 108 6.32 -3.58 12.52
CA GLU A 108 5.97 -4.59 13.52
C GLU A 108 4.55 -4.43 14.05
N THR A 109 3.97 -3.24 13.99
CA THR A 109 2.61 -2.96 14.44
C THR A 109 1.58 -3.51 13.46
N THR A 110 1.78 -3.23 12.17
CA THR A 110 0.84 -3.61 11.11
C THR A 110 1.17 -4.97 10.50
N ARG A 111 2.38 -5.49 10.74
CA ARG A 111 2.96 -6.68 10.09
C ARG A 111 3.02 -6.58 8.56
N GLN A 112 3.08 -5.35 8.05
CA GLN A 112 3.18 -5.10 6.61
C GLN A 112 4.61 -4.84 6.21
N GLN A 113 4.94 -5.26 4.98
CA GLN A 113 6.19 -4.87 4.35
C GLN A 113 6.07 -3.42 3.88
N VAL A 114 6.88 -2.55 4.47
CA VAL A 114 6.91 -1.11 4.18
C VAL A 114 8.12 -0.71 3.33
N GLY A 115 9.00 -1.65 3.04
CA GLY A 115 10.15 -1.42 2.17
C GLY A 115 10.74 -2.73 1.67
N ASN A 116 11.38 -2.64 0.50
CA ASN A 116 12.18 -3.70 -0.09
C ASN A 116 13.56 -3.13 -0.40
N LEU A 117 14.57 -3.68 0.26
CA LEU A 117 15.97 -3.29 0.13
C LEU A 117 16.82 -4.42 -0.45
N ASP A 118 16.20 -5.28 -1.27
CA ASP A 118 16.89 -6.38 -1.95
C ASP A 118 18.00 -5.84 -2.84
N HIS A 119 19.18 -6.40 -2.72
CA HIS A 119 20.33 -5.99 -3.50
C HIS A 119 21.36 -7.13 -3.65
N GLU A 120 22.32 -6.92 -4.53
CA GLU A 120 23.49 -7.75 -4.61
C GLU A 120 24.53 -7.25 -3.62
N LEU A 121 25.08 -8.16 -2.81
CA LEU A 121 26.08 -7.84 -1.78
C LEU A 121 27.22 -7.01 -2.37
N GLN A 122 27.50 -5.88 -1.75
CA GLN A 122 28.49 -4.88 -2.21
C GLN A 122 28.30 -4.51 -3.69
N ASN A 123 27.03 -4.34 -4.14
CA ASN A 123 26.70 -4.05 -5.54
C ASN A 123 27.22 -5.09 -6.54
N GLY A 124 27.22 -6.38 -6.15
CA GLY A 124 27.69 -7.49 -6.98
C GLY A 124 29.18 -7.78 -6.88
N ALA A 125 29.94 -6.99 -6.13
CA ALA A 125 31.39 -7.22 -5.98
C ALA A 125 31.72 -8.38 -5.03
N ALA A 126 30.80 -8.79 -4.17
CA ALA A 126 30.98 -9.87 -3.21
C ALA A 126 29.85 -10.93 -3.29
N PRO A 127 29.71 -11.66 -4.41
CA PRO A 127 28.73 -12.72 -4.49
C PRO A 127 29.02 -13.80 -3.44
N LEU A 128 27.97 -14.38 -2.83
CA LEU A 128 28.06 -15.29 -1.68
C LEU A 128 29.07 -16.44 -1.88
N GLY A 129 29.16 -16.99 -3.09
CA GLY A 129 30.09 -18.08 -3.42
C GLY A 129 31.56 -17.67 -3.51
N SER A 130 31.91 -16.39 -3.48
CA SER A 130 33.29 -15.89 -3.62
C SER A 130 33.95 -15.51 -2.29
N TRP A 131 33.27 -15.69 -1.18
CA TRP A 131 33.77 -15.23 0.12
C TRP A 131 34.96 -16.05 0.62
N PRO A 132 36.05 -15.37 1.02
CA PRO A 132 37.21 -16.07 1.55
C PRO A 132 36.88 -16.72 2.91
N ARG A 133 37.18 -18.00 3.07
CA ARG A 133 36.93 -18.75 4.30
C ARG A 133 37.59 -18.09 5.52
N GLY A 134 36.88 -18.01 6.63
CA GLY A 134 37.33 -17.42 7.89
C GLY A 134 37.35 -15.90 7.92
N LYS A 135 36.92 -15.23 6.84
CA LYS A 135 36.86 -13.78 6.76
C LYS A 135 35.45 -13.25 7.06
N ILE A 136 35.42 -11.97 7.39
CA ILE A 136 34.18 -11.22 7.62
C ILE A 136 33.89 -10.38 6.38
N ILE A 137 32.68 -10.50 5.86
CA ILE A 137 32.18 -9.67 4.76
C ILE A 137 31.31 -8.59 5.35
N GLU A 138 31.68 -7.32 5.11
CA GLU A 138 30.86 -6.17 5.47
C GLU A 138 30.02 -5.76 4.26
N ASP A 139 28.72 -5.81 4.37
CA ASP A 139 27.81 -5.25 3.36
C ASP A 139 27.19 -3.95 3.88
N VAL A 140 27.16 -2.92 3.02
CA VAL A 140 26.68 -1.58 3.40
C VAL A 140 25.55 -1.17 2.48
N HIS A 141 24.40 -0.89 3.07
CA HIS A 141 23.23 -0.42 2.35
C HIS A 141 22.59 0.76 3.04
N GLY A 142 22.03 1.68 2.26
CA GLY A 142 21.34 2.86 2.77
C GLY A 142 19.88 2.89 2.38
N PHE A 143 19.02 3.42 3.25
CA PHE A 143 17.62 3.70 2.93
C PHE A 143 17.13 4.92 3.72
N GLN A 144 16.06 5.53 3.23
CA GLN A 144 15.39 6.59 3.97
C GLN A 144 14.40 5.99 4.97
N MET A 145 14.49 6.38 6.24
CA MET A 145 13.60 5.91 7.30
C MET A 145 12.15 6.32 6.98
N PRO A 146 11.22 5.38 6.79
CA PRO A 146 9.84 5.73 6.52
C PRO A 146 9.17 6.34 7.76
N ALA A 147 8.15 7.16 7.52
CA ALA A 147 7.31 7.69 8.58
C ALA A 147 6.31 6.61 9.02
N ILE A 148 6.59 5.95 10.14
CA ILE A 148 5.74 4.91 10.71
C ILE A 148 5.39 5.21 12.16
N GLN A 149 4.37 4.54 12.67
CA GLN A 149 4.09 4.50 14.11
C GLN A 149 4.63 3.20 14.69
N GLY A 150 5.54 3.30 15.66
CA GLY A 150 6.09 2.12 16.33
C GLY A 150 7.50 1.77 15.85
N SER A 151 7.72 0.51 15.54
CA SER A 151 9.04 0.01 15.17
C SER A 151 9.02 -0.73 13.84
N LEU A 152 10.15 -0.65 13.15
CA LEU A 152 10.47 -1.48 12.01
C LEU A 152 11.31 -2.67 12.43
N ARG A 153 11.09 -3.80 11.78
CA ARG A 153 11.98 -4.97 11.84
C ARG A 153 12.48 -5.27 10.44
N LEU A 154 13.78 -5.45 10.32
CA LEU A 154 14.34 -5.98 9.08
C LEU A 154 14.31 -7.50 9.10
N PHE A 155 13.95 -8.08 7.96
CA PHE A 155 13.95 -9.52 7.71
C PHE A 155 14.92 -9.81 6.59
N LEU A 156 15.85 -10.70 6.83
CA LEU A 156 17.03 -10.89 5.99
C LEU A 156 17.14 -12.32 5.47
N GLY A 157 17.81 -12.48 4.34
CA GLY A 157 18.13 -13.79 3.84
C GLY A 157 18.73 -13.78 2.45
N PHE A 158 18.93 -14.95 1.89
CA PHE A 158 19.44 -15.12 0.54
C PHE A 158 18.40 -15.82 -0.31
N TRP A 159 18.30 -15.43 -1.57
CA TRP A 159 17.38 -16.02 -2.52
C TRP A 159 17.98 -16.13 -3.92
N SER A 160 17.46 -17.05 -4.70
CA SER A 160 17.78 -17.27 -6.11
C SER A 160 16.50 -17.64 -6.86
N ASP A 161 16.61 -17.90 -8.15
CA ASP A 161 15.48 -18.37 -8.95
C ASP A 161 14.96 -19.75 -8.48
N SER A 162 15.77 -20.49 -7.70
CA SER A 162 15.38 -21.77 -7.08
C SER A 162 14.70 -21.62 -5.70
N GLY A 163 14.56 -20.40 -5.19
CA GLY A 163 13.96 -20.11 -3.90
C GLY A 163 14.93 -19.51 -2.88
N ARG A 164 14.54 -19.55 -1.60
CA ARG A 164 15.35 -19.04 -0.49
C ARG A 164 16.37 -20.04 -0.03
N LEU A 165 17.55 -19.55 0.36
CA LEU A 165 18.58 -20.37 0.99
C LEU A 165 18.08 -20.81 2.38
N PRO A 166 18.02 -22.10 2.69
CA PRO A 166 17.53 -22.59 3.98
C PRO A 166 18.33 -22.06 5.16
N ILE A 167 17.62 -21.66 6.20
CA ILE A 167 18.21 -21.21 7.48
C ILE A 167 18.38 -22.42 8.38
N ASP A 168 19.59 -22.59 8.93
CA ASP A 168 19.90 -23.71 9.84
C ASP A 168 19.41 -23.41 11.28
N THR A 169 19.35 -22.14 11.66
CA THR A 169 19.02 -21.66 13.02
C THR A 169 17.55 -21.27 13.14
N ALA A 170 16.66 -22.25 13.25
CA ALA A 170 15.22 -22.05 13.27
C ALA A 170 14.72 -21.02 14.31
N ALA A 171 15.36 -20.96 15.50
CA ALA A 171 15.00 -20.02 16.55
C ALA A 171 15.20 -18.53 16.19
N LEU A 172 16.03 -18.25 15.19
CA LEU A 172 16.31 -16.91 14.68
C LEU A 172 15.56 -16.61 13.37
N SER A 173 14.68 -17.50 12.96
CA SER A 173 13.83 -17.35 11.78
C SER A 173 12.40 -16.97 12.18
N ASP A 174 11.71 -16.31 11.28
CA ASP A 174 10.27 -16.01 11.39
C ASP A 174 9.37 -17.19 10.96
N GLY A 175 9.95 -18.30 10.55
CA GLY A 175 9.24 -19.46 10.02
C GLY A 175 9.03 -19.42 8.49
N ASP A 176 9.18 -18.27 7.85
CA ASP A 176 9.04 -18.06 6.40
C ASP A 176 10.40 -18.06 5.67
N GLY A 177 11.45 -18.60 6.30
CA GLY A 177 12.80 -18.62 5.74
C GLY A 177 13.46 -17.24 5.71
N ARG A 178 13.13 -16.38 6.67
CA ARG A 178 13.74 -15.07 6.88
C ARG A 178 14.35 -14.98 8.27
N VAL A 179 15.56 -14.45 8.38
CA VAL A 179 16.22 -14.16 9.64
C VAL A 179 15.74 -12.84 10.21
N LEU A 180 15.53 -12.80 11.53
CA LEU A 180 15.21 -11.57 12.25
C LEU A 180 16.47 -10.69 12.32
N GLY A 181 16.43 -9.56 11.64
CA GLY A 181 17.46 -8.52 11.65
C GLY A 181 17.22 -7.43 12.69
N PRO A 182 17.87 -6.27 12.55
CA PRO A 182 17.73 -5.18 13.49
C PRO A 182 16.30 -4.66 13.60
N LYS A 183 15.95 -4.29 14.83
CA LYS A 183 14.75 -3.52 15.12
C LYS A 183 15.12 -2.04 15.15
N LEU A 184 14.37 -1.22 14.45
CA LEU A 184 14.53 0.22 14.40
C LEU A 184 13.34 0.84 15.12
N GLU A 185 13.58 1.44 16.27
CA GLU A 185 12.55 2.22 16.95
C GLU A 185 12.41 3.56 16.23
N ALA A 186 11.20 3.87 15.76
CA ALA A 186 10.89 5.20 15.24
C ALA A 186 10.45 6.11 16.40
N PRO A 187 11.30 6.99 16.89
CA PRO A 187 10.88 7.94 17.93
C PRO A 187 10.00 9.02 17.27
N GLY A 188 8.76 9.04 17.65
CA GLY A 188 7.79 10.04 17.23
C GLY A 188 6.67 9.41 16.40
N GLN A 189 5.48 9.42 16.98
CA GLN A 189 4.27 9.16 16.23
C GLN A 189 4.15 10.27 15.19
N VAL A 190 4.12 9.92 13.90
CA VAL A 190 3.55 10.83 12.91
C VAL A 190 2.09 10.97 13.30
N ALA A 191 1.70 12.14 13.79
CA ALA A 191 0.32 12.40 14.16
C ALA A 191 -0.55 12.13 12.94
N LEU A 192 -1.57 11.31 13.12
CA LEU A 192 -2.55 11.08 12.05
C LEU A 192 -3.35 12.36 11.88
N PRO A 193 -3.57 12.80 10.65
CA PRO A 193 -4.36 14.01 10.41
C PRO A 193 -5.81 13.78 10.86
N GLU A 194 -6.46 14.87 11.27
CA GLU A 194 -7.88 14.88 11.65
C GLU A 194 -8.68 15.75 10.68
N TYR A 195 -9.85 15.27 10.31
CA TYR A 195 -10.84 16.02 9.59
C TYR A 195 -12.09 16.17 10.47
N SER A 196 -12.39 17.40 10.88
CA SER A 196 -13.62 17.74 11.61
C SER A 196 -14.76 17.88 10.60
N MET A 197 -15.74 17.02 10.73
CA MET A 197 -16.90 16.99 9.85
C MET A 197 -18.10 17.67 10.53
N VAL A 198 -18.58 18.74 9.90
CA VAL A 198 -19.70 19.52 10.45
C VAL A 198 -21.03 18.91 10.02
N ARG A 199 -22.04 19.10 10.87
CA ARG A 199 -23.40 18.68 10.57
C ARG A 199 -24.02 19.59 9.52
N ALA A 200 -24.58 18.98 8.47
CA ALA A 200 -25.30 19.72 7.42
C ALA A 200 -26.65 20.25 7.94
N ALA A 201 -26.85 21.53 7.81
CA ALA A 201 -28.18 22.14 8.12
C ALA A 201 -29.22 21.77 7.05
N LYS A 202 -28.77 21.51 5.84
CA LYS A 202 -29.57 21.05 4.70
C LYS A 202 -28.69 20.11 3.86
N ALA A 203 -29.25 18.98 3.44
CA ALA A 203 -28.59 18.04 2.56
C ALA A 203 -28.20 18.70 1.22
N PRO A 204 -27.03 18.41 0.64
CA PRO A 204 -26.69 18.81 -0.72
C PRO A 204 -27.62 18.12 -1.74
N VAL A 205 -27.72 18.70 -2.90
CA VAL A 205 -28.29 18.04 -4.10
C VAL A 205 -27.16 17.25 -4.74
N ILE A 206 -27.35 15.98 -4.91
CA ILE A 206 -26.31 15.13 -5.52
C ILE A 206 -26.44 15.23 -7.05
N ASP A 207 -25.79 16.24 -7.63
CA ASP A 207 -25.81 16.52 -9.07
C ASP A 207 -24.41 16.68 -9.70
N GLY A 208 -23.37 16.46 -8.88
CA GLY A 208 -21.97 16.57 -9.25
C GLY A 208 -21.41 17.99 -9.17
N LYS A 209 -22.24 19.01 -8.92
CA LYS A 209 -21.78 20.40 -8.79
C LYS A 209 -21.62 20.77 -7.33
N LEU A 210 -20.47 21.33 -6.99
CA LEU A 210 -20.15 21.71 -5.62
C LEU A 210 -20.61 23.14 -5.31
N ASP A 211 -21.76 23.55 -5.83
CA ASP A 211 -22.29 24.90 -5.69
C ASP A 211 -23.32 25.08 -4.55
N ASP A 212 -23.72 23.96 -3.92
CA ASP A 212 -24.59 24.02 -2.74
C ASP A 212 -23.91 24.74 -1.56
N ALA A 213 -24.71 25.57 -0.86
CA ALA A 213 -24.22 26.36 0.27
C ALA A 213 -23.58 25.50 1.39
N VAL A 214 -24.00 24.24 1.54
CA VAL A 214 -23.48 23.34 2.56
C VAL A 214 -21.99 23.07 2.36
N TRP A 215 -21.51 23.01 1.11
CA TRP A 215 -20.11 22.81 0.83
C TRP A 215 -19.21 23.98 1.23
N GLN A 216 -19.78 25.17 1.40
CA GLN A 216 -19.07 26.35 1.92
C GLN A 216 -18.86 26.27 3.44
N THR A 217 -19.64 25.45 4.15
CA THR A 217 -19.51 25.25 5.60
C THR A 217 -18.49 24.16 5.93
N ALA A 218 -18.22 23.26 4.98
CA ALA A 218 -17.27 22.19 5.14
C ALA A 218 -15.82 22.67 4.88
N LYS A 219 -14.89 22.20 5.68
CA LYS A 219 -13.47 22.46 5.47
C LYS A 219 -13.00 21.81 4.17
N GLU A 220 -12.43 22.59 3.25
CA GLU A 220 -11.71 22.03 2.11
C GLU A 220 -10.38 21.46 2.57
N GLN A 221 -10.12 20.22 2.21
CA GLN A 221 -8.91 19.51 2.58
C GLN A 221 -8.19 19.00 1.31
N PRO A 222 -6.95 19.43 1.06
CA PRO A 222 -6.16 18.89 -0.04
C PRO A 222 -5.66 17.48 0.28
N LEU A 223 -5.50 16.68 -0.77
CA LEU A 223 -4.75 15.44 -0.73
C LEU A 223 -3.24 15.71 -0.93
N THR A 224 -2.44 14.74 -0.54
CA THR A 224 -1.00 14.71 -0.75
C THR A 224 -0.60 13.37 -1.38
N ARG A 225 0.62 13.24 -1.87
CA ARG A 225 1.07 11.97 -2.43
C ARG A 225 1.01 10.87 -1.37
N SER A 226 0.31 9.78 -1.68
CA SER A 226 -0.01 8.73 -0.69
C SER A 226 1.23 8.02 -0.16
N TYR A 227 2.27 7.89 -0.99
CA TYR A 227 3.47 7.14 -0.63
C TYR A 227 4.34 7.83 0.43
N ASP A 228 4.46 9.17 0.42
CA ASP A 228 5.40 9.90 1.27
C ASP A 228 4.87 11.23 1.84
N GLY A 229 3.63 11.61 1.53
CA GLY A 229 3.05 12.90 1.93
C GLY A 229 3.61 14.10 1.17
N GLY A 230 4.37 13.86 0.10
CA GLY A 230 4.95 14.90 -0.76
C GLY A 230 3.92 15.60 -1.64
N PRO A 231 4.39 16.55 -2.47
CA PRO A 231 3.53 17.26 -3.41
C PRO A 231 2.98 16.33 -4.49
N ILE A 232 1.78 16.63 -4.96
CA ILE A 232 1.08 15.94 -6.04
C ILE A 232 1.18 16.70 -7.35
N THR A 233 1.07 16.00 -8.48
CA THR A 233 1.15 16.59 -9.82
C THR A 233 -0.09 17.42 -10.18
N ARG A 234 -1.28 16.91 -9.79
CA ARG A 234 -2.59 17.54 -10.05
C ARG A 234 -3.37 17.62 -8.77
N LYS A 235 -3.84 18.83 -8.45
CA LYS A 235 -4.49 19.09 -7.15
C LYS A 235 -5.81 18.36 -7.05
N THR A 236 -5.99 17.64 -5.95
CA THR A 236 -7.27 17.09 -5.51
C THR A 236 -7.60 17.61 -4.14
N THR A 237 -8.86 18.00 -3.95
CA THR A 237 -9.41 18.38 -2.64
C THR A 237 -10.68 17.61 -2.36
N PHE A 238 -11.01 17.45 -1.08
CA PHE A 238 -12.31 16.90 -0.67
C PHE A 238 -12.94 17.74 0.42
N ARG A 239 -14.25 17.55 0.60
CA ARG A 239 -15.07 18.08 1.69
C ARG A 239 -16.02 17.00 2.17
N MET A 240 -16.34 17.00 3.47
CA MET A 240 -17.32 16.08 4.04
C MET A 240 -18.25 16.82 5.00
N VAL A 241 -19.52 16.45 4.97
CA VAL A 241 -20.56 16.83 5.94
C VAL A 241 -21.44 15.62 6.23
N TYR A 242 -22.26 15.68 7.27
CA TYR A 242 -23.18 14.61 7.63
C TYR A 242 -24.53 15.16 8.10
N ASP A 243 -25.54 14.32 8.06
CA ASP A 243 -26.81 14.49 8.75
C ASP A 243 -27.19 13.24 9.55
N ASP A 244 -28.45 13.09 9.94
CA ASP A 244 -28.89 11.93 10.71
C ASP A 244 -28.84 10.61 9.94
N ALA A 245 -28.86 10.66 8.62
CA ALA A 245 -29.01 9.49 7.77
C ALA A 245 -27.80 9.24 6.86
N PHE A 246 -27.04 10.28 6.50
CA PHE A 246 -26.04 10.18 5.44
C PHE A 246 -24.74 10.88 5.80
N LEU A 247 -23.64 10.31 5.32
CA LEU A 247 -22.40 11.03 5.04
C LEU A 247 -22.48 11.58 3.63
N TYR A 248 -22.01 12.79 3.45
CA TYR A 248 -21.85 13.44 2.14
C TYR A 248 -20.37 13.73 1.92
N VAL A 249 -19.86 13.32 0.79
CA VAL A 249 -18.45 13.54 0.41
C VAL A 249 -18.42 14.21 -0.95
N ALA A 250 -17.65 15.26 -1.07
CA ALA A 250 -17.41 15.96 -2.32
C ALA A 250 -15.93 15.96 -2.66
N PHE A 251 -15.57 15.62 -3.88
CA PHE A 251 -14.22 15.73 -4.42
C PHE A 251 -14.17 16.73 -5.56
N ARG A 252 -13.05 17.45 -5.66
CA ARG A 252 -12.67 18.22 -6.84
C ARG A 252 -11.24 17.83 -7.23
N ALA A 253 -11.10 17.31 -8.41
CA ALA A 253 -9.86 16.75 -8.94
C ALA A 253 -9.45 17.49 -10.22
N GLU A 254 -8.35 18.23 -10.18
CA GLU A 254 -7.77 18.84 -11.39
C GLU A 254 -7.23 17.73 -12.30
N ASP A 255 -7.58 17.81 -13.58
CA ASP A 255 -7.27 16.78 -14.55
C ASP A 255 -7.35 17.34 -15.96
N PRO A 256 -6.26 17.37 -16.73
CA PRO A 256 -6.29 17.85 -18.11
C PRO A 256 -6.73 16.81 -19.15
N ASP A 257 -6.94 15.55 -18.75
CA ASP A 257 -7.39 14.45 -19.63
C ASP A 257 -8.28 13.50 -18.81
N VAL A 258 -9.54 13.93 -18.58
CA VAL A 258 -10.52 13.18 -17.78
C VAL A 258 -11.02 11.99 -18.59
N TRP A 259 -10.73 10.78 -18.13
CA TRP A 259 -11.05 9.57 -18.89
C TRP A 259 -11.48 8.39 -18.01
N GLY A 260 -12.01 7.36 -18.64
CA GLY A 260 -12.31 6.06 -18.07
C GLY A 260 -12.88 5.14 -19.14
N SER A 261 -12.73 3.83 -18.98
CA SER A 261 -13.27 2.84 -19.93
C SER A 261 -14.29 1.90 -19.30
N LEU A 262 -14.35 1.82 -17.99
CA LEU A 262 -15.26 0.96 -17.24
C LEU A 262 -16.62 1.61 -17.08
N ARG A 263 -17.71 0.81 -17.16
CA ARG A 263 -19.08 1.32 -17.28
C ARG A 263 -20.10 0.66 -16.37
N ASN A 264 -19.75 -0.46 -15.74
CA ASN A 264 -20.70 -1.20 -14.93
C ASN A 264 -20.40 -1.00 -13.44
N LYS A 265 -21.43 -1.01 -12.60
CA LYS A 265 -21.23 -1.05 -11.16
C LYS A 265 -20.32 -2.23 -10.81
N ASP A 266 -19.42 -2.00 -9.86
CA ASP A 266 -18.41 -2.96 -9.37
C ASP A 266 -17.37 -3.40 -10.40
N ASP A 267 -17.29 -2.74 -11.57
CA ASP A 267 -16.08 -2.85 -12.38
C ASP A 267 -14.87 -2.38 -11.56
N SER A 268 -13.69 -2.91 -11.87
CA SER A 268 -12.43 -2.60 -11.15
C SER A 268 -11.93 -1.17 -11.46
N ILE A 269 -12.75 -0.15 -11.15
CA ILE A 269 -12.47 1.26 -11.47
C ILE A 269 -11.20 1.80 -10.80
N TYR A 270 -10.71 1.13 -9.75
CA TYR A 270 -9.40 1.41 -9.13
C TYR A 270 -8.20 1.15 -10.07
N ASN A 271 -8.41 0.66 -11.29
CA ASN A 271 -7.39 0.57 -12.33
C ASN A 271 -7.41 1.76 -13.30
N GLU A 272 -8.28 2.73 -13.08
CA GLU A 272 -8.47 3.95 -13.88
C GLU A 272 -8.56 5.17 -12.97
N ASP A 273 -8.88 6.33 -13.52
CA ASP A 273 -9.10 7.53 -12.70
C ASP A 273 -10.29 7.33 -11.76
N VAL A 274 -10.07 7.57 -10.49
CA VAL A 274 -11.06 7.31 -9.46
C VAL A 274 -10.82 8.16 -8.21
N VAL A 275 -11.89 8.54 -7.50
CA VAL A 275 -11.84 9.03 -6.13
C VAL A 275 -12.48 8.01 -5.20
N GLU A 276 -11.92 7.90 -3.99
CA GLU A 276 -12.28 6.84 -3.06
C GLU A 276 -12.39 7.35 -1.62
N VAL A 277 -13.25 6.72 -0.84
CA VAL A 277 -13.34 6.89 0.62
C VAL A 277 -13.34 5.53 1.28
N PHE A 278 -12.40 5.32 2.19
CA PHE A 278 -12.33 4.14 3.04
C PHE A 278 -12.72 4.53 4.47
N LEU A 279 -13.63 3.78 5.07
CA LEU A 279 -14.23 4.05 6.38
C LEU A 279 -14.09 2.85 7.30
N ASP A 280 -13.40 3.00 8.41
CA ASP A 280 -13.33 2.07 9.54
C ASP A 280 -14.04 2.78 10.72
N ALA A 281 -15.34 2.53 10.84
CA ALA A 281 -16.24 3.35 11.66
C ALA A 281 -16.08 3.09 13.16
N ASP A 282 -15.72 1.89 13.60
CA ASP A 282 -15.45 1.54 14.99
C ASP A 282 -13.96 1.66 15.36
N ALA A 283 -13.12 2.04 14.39
CA ALA A 283 -11.69 2.21 14.54
C ALA A 283 -10.96 0.95 15.04
N ASP A 284 -11.46 -0.26 14.71
CA ASP A 284 -10.89 -1.52 15.14
C ASP A 284 -9.63 -1.94 14.34
N GLY A 285 -9.37 -1.24 13.23
CA GLY A 285 -8.25 -1.50 12.34
C GLY A 285 -8.37 -2.81 11.58
N LYS A 286 -9.58 -3.35 11.42
CA LYS A 286 -9.86 -4.63 10.75
C LYS A 286 -10.99 -4.52 9.76
N THR A 287 -12.19 -4.17 10.26
CA THR A 287 -13.40 -4.06 9.44
C THR A 287 -13.49 -2.67 8.82
N TYR A 288 -13.77 -2.59 7.54
CA TYR A 288 -13.88 -1.30 6.87
C TYR A 288 -14.70 -1.39 5.58
N ASN A 289 -15.22 -0.24 5.17
CA ASN A 289 -15.90 -0.08 3.89
C ASN A 289 -15.05 0.70 2.91
N GLU A 290 -15.11 0.32 1.66
CA GLU A 290 -14.48 0.95 0.51
C GLU A 290 -15.55 1.41 -0.46
N LEU A 291 -15.53 2.69 -0.84
CA LEU A 291 -16.49 3.32 -1.75
C LEU A 291 -15.74 4.15 -2.77
N GLN A 292 -16.03 3.93 -4.04
CA GLN A 292 -15.32 4.56 -5.16
C GLN A 292 -16.29 5.16 -6.18
N VAL A 293 -15.86 6.22 -6.85
CA VAL A 293 -16.58 6.84 -7.98
C VAL A 293 -15.59 7.22 -9.06
N SER A 294 -15.85 6.77 -10.29
CA SER A 294 -15.07 7.13 -11.48
C SER A 294 -15.61 8.39 -12.16
N PRO A 295 -14.88 9.03 -13.11
CA PRO A 295 -15.39 10.15 -13.91
C PRO A 295 -16.67 9.83 -14.69
N HIS A 296 -16.93 8.57 -15.03
CA HIS A 296 -18.19 8.12 -15.63
C HIS A 296 -19.34 7.89 -14.64
N ASN A 297 -19.15 8.28 -13.38
CA ASN A 297 -20.10 8.01 -12.31
C ASN A 297 -20.38 6.51 -12.10
N VAL A 298 -19.40 5.66 -12.40
CA VAL A 298 -19.45 4.25 -12.05
C VAL A 298 -19.07 4.11 -10.58
N ASN A 299 -19.85 3.35 -9.84
CA ASN A 299 -19.64 3.09 -8.42
C ASN A 299 -19.04 1.70 -8.21
N PHE A 300 -18.10 1.63 -7.28
CA PHE A 300 -17.63 0.39 -6.69
C PHE A 300 -17.80 0.49 -5.18
N ASP A 301 -18.31 -0.56 -4.55
CA ASP A 301 -18.40 -0.64 -3.10
C ASP A 301 -18.06 -2.04 -2.59
N ALA A 302 -17.37 -2.08 -1.45
CA ALA A 302 -16.98 -3.32 -0.80
C ALA A 302 -16.94 -3.16 0.72
N SER A 303 -17.27 -4.22 1.45
CA SER A 303 -17.14 -4.30 2.91
C SER A 303 -16.19 -5.44 3.29
N PHE A 304 -15.09 -5.09 3.92
CA PHE A 304 -14.05 -6.02 4.31
C PHE A 304 -14.13 -6.35 5.80
N VAL A 305 -14.07 -7.63 6.14
CA VAL A 305 -14.00 -8.11 7.53
C VAL A 305 -12.58 -8.16 8.08
N ALA A 306 -11.60 -8.03 7.24
CA ALA A 306 -10.18 -7.89 7.56
C ALA A 306 -9.46 -7.27 6.37
N ARG A 307 -8.29 -6.69 6.61
CA ARG A 307 -7.48 -6.09 5.54
C ARG A 307 -7.33 -7.04 4.35
N ARG A 308 -7.78 -6.59 3.17
CA ARG A 308 -7.75 -7.34 1.90
C ARG A 308 -8.31 -8.77 2.03
N SER A 309 -9.36 -8.96 2.84
CA SER A 309 -10.10 -10.20 2.84
C SER A 309 -10.70 -10.46 1.46
N ASP A 310 -11.25 -11.66 1.26
CA ASP A 310 -11.75 -12.10 -0.04
C ASP A 310 -12.62 -11.04 -0.76
N LEU A 311 -12.08 -10.47 -1.85
CA LEU A 311 -12.72 -9.37 -2.58
C LEU A 311 -14.09 -9.77 -3.16
N PRO A 312 -14.26 -10.94 -3.81
CA PRO A 312 -15.57 -11.37 -4.28
C PRO A 312 -16.65 -11.48 -3.20
N THR A 313 -16.24 -11.75 -1.96
CA THR A 313 -17.16 -11.73 -0.82
C THR A 313 -17.43 -10.31 -0.34
N ALA A 314 -16.42 -9.45 -0.27
CA ALA A 314 -16.57 -8.07 0.14
C ALA A 314 -17.49 -7.27 -0.79
N MET A 315 -17.42 -7.51 -2.08
CA MET A 315 -18.26 -6.88 -3.14
C MET A 315 -19.74 -7.33 -3.13
N LYS A 316 -20.12 -8.32 -2.32
CA LYS A 316 -21.54 -8.68 -2.15
C LYS A 316 -22.29 -7.70 -1.27
N TRP A 317 -21.57 -6.86 -0.57
CA TRP A 317 -22.14 -5.80 0.22
C TRP A 317 -22.57 -4.64 -0.67
N GLU A 318 -23.75 -4.07 -0.37
CA GLU A 318 -24.32 -2.94 -1.08
C GLU A 318 -24.41 -1.75 -0.14
N SER A 319 -23.67 -0.70 -0.41
CA SER A 319 -23.69 0.51 0.39
C SER A 319 -25.00 1.29 0.29
N GLY A 320 -25.67 1.19 -0.86
CA GLY A 320 -26.79 2.07 -1.23
C GLY A 320 -26.35 3.51 -1.51
N MET A 321 -25.06 3.73 -1.73
CA MET A 321 -24.50 5.04 -2.08
C MET A 321 -25.14 5.58 -3.36
N LYS A 322 -25.44 6.87 -3.35
CA LYS A 322 -25.75 7.66 -4.56
C LYS A 322 -24.58 8.56 -4.87
N SER A 323 -24.29 8.73 -6.14
CA SER A 323 -23.24 9.63 -6.59
C SER A 323 -23.65 10.41 -7.82
N ALA A 324 -22.98 11.52 -8.05
CA ALA A 324 -23.05 12.29 -9.28
C ALA A 324 -21.67 12.89 -9.59
N VAL A 325 -21.39 13.05 -10.88
CA VAL A 325 -20.14 13.60 -11.37
C VAL A 325 -20.42 14.73 -12.34
N PHE A 326 -19.59 15.75 -12.28
CA PHE A 326 -19.54 16.83 -13.26
C PHE A 326 -18.12 16.94 -13.80
N VAL A 327 -17.97 17.04 -15.12
CA VAL A 327 -16.69 17.27 -15.80
C VAL A 327 -16.65 18.66 -16.41
N LYS A 328 -15.64 19.42 -16.09
CA LYS A 328 -15.35 20.71 -16.72
C LYS A 328 -14.33 20.45 -17.85
N GLY A 329 -14.85 19.99 -18.97
CA GLY A 329 -14.09 19.54 -20.12
C GLY A 329 -14.90 18.53 -20.94
N THR A 330 -14.22 17.65 -21.65
CA THR A 330 -14.82 16.63 -22.51
C THR A 330 -14.32 15.24 -22.14
N LEU A 331 -15.15 14.48 -21.46
CA LEU A 331 -14.81 13.13 -20.99
C LEU A 331 -14.41 12.20 -22.14
N ASP A 332 -13.28 11.50 -21.99
CA ASP A 332 -12.68 10.55 -22.93
C ASP A 332 -12.12 11.17 -24.24
N ASP A 333 -12.00 12.49 -24.36
CA ASP A 333 -11.45 13.16 -25.52
C ASP A 333 -10.02 13.66 -25.22
N ASP A 334 -9.01 13.05 -25.83
CA ASP A 334 -7.60 13.44 -25.69
C ASP A 334 -7.14 14.51 -26.69
N SER A 335 -8.08 15.03 -27.51
CA SER A 335 -7.80 16.09 -28.47
C SER A 335 -7.93 17.49 -27.90
N ASP A 336 -8.54 17.66 -26.72
CA ASP A 336 -8.67 18.92 -26.00
C ASP A 336 -7.94 18.88 -24.65
N THR A 337 -8.19 19.84 -23.78
CA THR A 337 -7.60 19.87 -22.42
C THR A 337 -8.70 20.21 -21.43
N ASP A 338 -8.94 19.28 -20.53
CA ASP A 338 -9.91 19.45 -19.46
C ASP A 338 -9.35 20.33 -18.32
N GLU A 339 -10.22 20.80 -17.45
CA GLU A 339 -9.81 21.58 -16.29
C GLU A 339 -9.87 20.73 -15.00
N TYR A 340 -11.01 20.07 -14.75
CA TYR A 340 -11.25 19.26 -13.56
C TYR A 340 -12.50 18.42 -13.70
N TRP A 341 -12.64 17.48 -12.81
CA TRP A 341 -13.90 16.83 -12.54
C TRP A 341 -14.24 16.88 -11.05
N THR A 342 -15.51 16.72 -10.73
CA THR A 342 -16.03 16.68 -9.36
C THR A 342 -16.89 15.46 -9.18
N ALA A 343 -16.90 14.92 -7.97
CA ALA A 343 -17.79 13.84 -7.57
C ALA A 343 -18.46 14.18 -6.25
N GLU A 344 -19.74 13.90 -6.14
CA GLU A 344 -20.51 13.94 -4.91
C GLU A 344 -21.00 12.54 -4.58
N MET A 345 -20.90 12.16 -3.31
CA MET A 345 -21.35 10.89 -2.76
C MET A 345 -22.32 11.15 -1.61
N GLN A 346 -23.47 10.49 -1.61
CA GLN A 346 -24.40 10.37 -0.49
C GLN A 346 -24.37 8.94 0.01
N ILE A 347 -23.83 8.70 1.19
CA ILE A 347 -23.54 7.38 1.74
C ILE A 347 -24.46 7.12 2.93
N PRO A 348 -25.40 6.15 2.87
CA PRO A 348 -26.27 5.82 3.99
C PRO A 348 -25.48 5.30 5.19
N ILE A 349 -25.51 6.00 6.32
CA ILE A 349 -24.76 5.64 7.52
C ILE A 349 -25.20 4.29 8.06
N ALA A 350 -26.51 4.02 8.02
CA ALA A 350 -27.07 2.76 8.54
C ALA A 350 -26.61 1.49 7.78
N ASN A 351 -26.07 1.64 6.57
CA ASN A 351 -25.56 0.53 5.77
C ASN A 351 -24.07 0.28 5.99
N LEU A 352 -23.34 1.22 6.60
CA LEU A 352 -21.92 1.04 6.88
C LEU A 352 -21.70 -0.01 7.95
N THR A 353 -20.55 -0.70 7.84
CA THR A 353 -20.18 -1.77 8.77
C THR A 353 -19.70 -1.19 10.10
N SER A 354 -20.13 -1.80 11.21
CA SER A 354 -19.63 -1.52 12.56
C SER A 354 -19.78 -0.07 13.03
N VAL A 355 -20.79 0.65 12.56
CA VAL A 355 -21.04 2.03 13.00
C VAL A 355 -21.45 2.06 14.47
N PRO A 356 -20.76 2.79 15.35
CA PRO A 356 -21.02 2.78 16.79
C PRO A 356 -22.35 3.45 17.15
N HIS A 357 -22.75 4.52 16.43
CA HIS A 357 -23.99 5.24 16.64
C HIS A 357 -24.67 5.60 15.31
N VAL A 358 -25.97 5.33 15.19
CA VAL A 358 -26.81 5.73 14.07
C VAL A 358 -28.06 6.44 14.63
N PRO A 359 -28.20 7.77 14.46
CA PRO A 359 -27.25 8.70 13.84
C PRO A 359 -25.95 8.88 14.63
N PRO A 360 -24.87 9.33 13.97
CA PRO A 360 -23.65 9.68 14.67
C PRO A 360 -23.86 10.79 15.69
N VAL A 361 -23.15 10.74 16.80
CA VAL A 361 -23.23 11.76 17.84
C VAL A 361 -21.99 12.64 17.84
N LYS A 362 -22.14 13.87 18.32
CA LYS A 362 -21.02 14.80 18.47
C LYS A 362 -19.91 14.16 19.32
N GLY A 363 -18.69 14.16 18.79
CA GLY A 363 -17.53 13.58 19.42
C GLY A 363 -17.22 12.15 18.96
N ASP A 364 -18.07 11.54 18.15
CA ASP A 364 -17.71 10.28 17.49
C ASP A 364 -16.45 10.45 16.66
N ARG A 365 -15.63 9.40 16.64
CA ARG A 365 -14.36 9.38 15.94
C ARG A 365 -14.23 8.08 15.17
N TRP A 366 -14.16 8.19 13.86
CA TRP A 366 -13.93 7.06 12.97
C TRP A 366 -12.52 7.13 12.38
N ARG A 367 -12.01 6.03 11.89
CA ARG A 367 -10.82 6.02 11.04
C ARG A 367 -11.27 6.11 9.59
N PHE A 368 -10.59 6.92 8.81
CA PHE A 368 -10.90 7.04 7.39
C PHE A 368 -9.68 7.48 6.58
N ASN A 369 -9.78 7.29 5.29
CA ASN A 369 -8.93 7.98 4.34
C ASN A 369 -9.71 8.33 3.09
N ALA A 370 -9.33 9.43 2.45
CA ALA A 370 -9.82 9.87 1.16
C ALA A 370 -8.68 9.75 0.15
N TYR A 371 -8.96 9.24 -1.03
CA TYR A 371 -7.95 8.91 -2.03
C TYR A 371 -8.32 9.41 -3.42
N ARG A 372 -7.31 9.53 -4.27
CA ARG A 372 -7.43 9.55 -5.73
C ARG A 372 -6.34 8.65 -6.32
N LEU A 373 -6.71 7.86 -7.31
CA LEU A 373 -5.78 7.34 -8.30
C LEU A 373 -5.87 8.22 -9.53
N GLU A 374 -4.75 8.80 -9.90
CA GLU A 374 -4.57 9.69 -11.03
C GLU A 374 -3.69 8.98 -12.07
N HIS A 375 -4.21 8.77 -13.26
CA HIS A 375 -3.48 8.18 -14.38
C HIS A 375 -2.98 9.29 -15.32
N ILE A 376 -1.88 9.92 -14.93
CA ILE A 376 -1.27 11.08 -15.62
C ILE A 376 -1.12 10.88 -17.14
N ALA A 377 -0.91 9.64 -17.53
CA ALA A 377 -0.93 9.23 -18.93
C ALA A 377 -1.69 7.91 -19.00
N ARG A 378 -2.91 7.94 -19.49
CA ARG A 378 -3.89 6.82 -19.53
C ARG A 378 -3.27 5.43 -19.36
N ARG A 379 -3.58 4.73 -18.25
CA ARG A 379 -3.06 3.41 -17.84
C ARG A 379 -1.55 3.33 -17.51
N THR A 380 -0.84 4.44 -17.56
CA THR A 380 0.58 4.50 -17.21
C THR A 380 0.84 5.69 -16.28
N ASN A 381 1.96 5.67 -15.58
CA ASN A 381 2.37 6.76 -14.68
C ASN A 381 1.29 7.15 -13.66
N ILE A 382 0.92 6.20 -12.81
CA ILE A 382 -0.13 6.36 -11.80
C ILE A 382 0.42 7.10 -10.59
N GLU A 383 -0.29 8.14 -10.15
CA GLU A 383 -0.04 8.84 -8.90
C GLU A 383 -1.17 8.55 -7.91
N GLY A 384 -0.84 7.90 -6.79
CA GLY A 384 -1.75 7.74 -5.68
C GLY A 384 -1.72 8.96 -4.76
N GLN A 385 -2.89 9.52 -4.46
CA GLN A 385 -3.05 10.66 -3.55
C GLN A 385 -3.89 10.24 -2.35
N SER A 386 -3.63 10.83 -1.18
CA SER A 386 -4.39 10.53 0.05
C SER A 386 -4.48 11.71 1.01
N PHE A 387 -5.52 11.70 1.85
CA PHE A 387 -5.65 12.62 2.99
C PHE A 387 -4.59 12.33 4.06
N SER A 388 -4.49 11.07 4.46
CA SER A 388 -3.45 10.60 5.37
C SER A 388 -2.42 9.79 4.60
N PRO A 389 -1.17 10.26 4.48
CA PRO A 389 -0.14 9.54 3.76
C PRO A 389 0.12 8.15 4.35
N LEU A 390 0.23 7.17 3.48
CA LEU A 390 0.33 5.76 3.86
C LEU A 390 1.77 5.32 4.08
N PHE A 391 2.73 5.94 3.37
CA PHE A 391 4.14 5.57 3.32
C PHE A 391 4.42 4.14 2.83
N VAL A 392 3.40 3.54 2.23
CA VAL A 392 3.43 2.21 1.59
C VAL A 392 2.60 2.27 0.31
N GLY A 393 2.88 1.38 -0.65
CA GLY A 393 2.10 1.26 -1.89
C GLY A 393 0.80 0.44 -1.70
N ASP A 394 0.02 0.74 -0.65
CA ASP A 394 -1.18 -0.03 -0.32
C ASP A 394 -2.24 0.85 0.35
N PHE A 395 -3.33 1.11 -0.36
CA PHE A 395 -4.45 1.92 0.15
C PHE A 395 -5.18 1.29 1.35
N HIS A 396 -5.07 -0.02 1.53
CA HIS A 396 -5.65 -0.73 2.67
C HIS A 396 -4.74 -0.71 3.93
N ALA A 397 -3.86 0.28 4.06
CA ALA A 397 -3.03 0.45 5.25
C ALA A 397 -3.81 1.12 6.38
N LEU A 398 -4.79 0.43 6.97
CA LEU A 398 -5.71 0.94 8.00
C LEU A 398 -5.01 1.68 9.15
N PRO A 399 -3.85 1.21 9.66
CA PRO A 399 -3.13 1.92 10.73
C PRO A 399 -2.71 3.34 10.37
N ARG A 400 -2.70 3.65 9.06
CA ARG A 400 -2.37 4.98 8.52
C ARG A 400 -3.59 5.83 8.21
N PHE A 401 -4.81 5.33 8.40
CA PHE A 401 -6.02 6.15 8.24
C PHE A 401 -6.02 7.31 9.21
N GLY A 402 -6.44 8.48 8.75
CA GLY A 402 -6.67 9.64 9.59
C GLY A 402 -7.90 9.49 10.48
N TRP A 403 -8.22 10.54 11.20
CA TRP A 403 -9.41 10.60 12.04
C TRP A 403 -10.49 11.46 11.40
N LEU A 404 -11.70 10.93 11.34
CA LEU A 404 -12.93 11.65 11.04
C LEU A 404 -13.62 11.94 12.35
N VAL A 405 -13.83 13.22 12.66
CA VAL A 405 -14.41 13.68 13.93
C VAL A 405 -15.75 14.33 13.65
N PHE A 406 -16.79 13.90 14.31
CA PHE A 406 -18.16 14.44 14.19
C PHE A 406 -18.36 15.60 15.16
N GLU A 407 -18.69 16.82 14.63
CA GLU A 407 -18.91 18.05 15.41
C GLU A 407 -20.38 18.36 15.67
#